data_4c45c7a4632b3a4608d7bf47b14ebed4
#
_entry.id   4c45c7a4632b3a4608d7bf47b14ebed4
#
_cell.length_a   1.000
_cell.length_b   1.000
_cell.length_c   1.000
_cell.angle_alpha   90.00
_cell.angle_beta   90.00
_cell.angle_gamma   90.00
#
_symmetry.space_group_name_H-M   'P 1'
#
loop_
_entity.id
_entity.type
_entity.pdbx_description
1 polymer ?
#
loop_
_entity_poly.entity_id
_entity_poly.type
_entity_poly.pdbx_seq_one_letter_code
_entity_poly.pdbx_strand_id
1 'polypeptide(L)'
;MVRNKAKLPPALLTHPLLEVVEAEVTKPNTLLGVCEGVTQVISTVGITRQKDKLTYEQVDYAANKNLLDEALRSGVRKFVYISVLNGETMRPIAIGAAKERFVDTLKTSGMDYCIVRPSAFYSDIATIFSMAKEGKVRLFGKGQYAMNPIHGEDLAEVCVAQLESSEKEVNVGGAEVFTQYEIAALAFEVLHKPVKVGFLPDWVRKSVLKIGKYLLPKSAYGTIEFVFTVMAMDSVTPLKVGKHRLKPYFETIKDC
;
A
#
# COMPACT_ATOMS: atom_id res chain seq x y z
N MET A 1 -12.18 5.75 -11.97
CA MET A 1 -11.38 5.37 -13.15
C MET A 1 -10.70 4.02 -12.93
N VAL A 2 -10.68 3.14 -13.93
CA VAL A 2 -10.09 1.79 -13.87
C VAL A 2 -9.47 1.42 -15.21
N ARG A 3 -8.51 0.49 -15.22
CA ARG A 3 -7.89 -0.02 -16.48
C ARG A 3 -8.79 -0.99 -17.25
N ASN A 4 -9.71 -1.66 -16.55
CA ASN A 4 -10.60 -2.66 -17.15
C ASN A 4 -11.87 -2.77 -16.30
N LYS A 5 -12.99 -2.34 -16.86
CA LYS A 5 -14.33 -2.39 -16.22
C LYS A 5 -14.77 -3.81 -15.88
N ALA A 6 -14.39 -4.81 -16.70
CA ALA A 6 -14.78 -6.20 -16.48
C ALA A 6 -14.22 -6.82 -15.18
N LYS A 7 -13.24 -6.17 -14.55
CA LYS A 7 -12.69 -6.61 -13.26
C LYS A 7 -13.41 -6.04 -12.04
N LEU A 8 -14.36 -5.14 -12.25
CA LEU A 8 -15.15 -4.60 -11.15
C LEU A 8 -16.27 -5.55 -10.75
N PRO A 9 -16.62 -5.62 -9.44
CA PRO A 9 -17.82 -6.31 -8.99
C PRO A 9 -19.05 -5.77 -9.73
N PRO A 10 -19.98 -6.63 -10.19
CA PRO A 10 -21.19 -6.20 -10.92
C PRO A 10 -22.01 -5.13 -10.17
N ALA A 11 -22.09 -5.22 -8.85
CA ALA A 11 -22.78 -4.24 -8.01
C ALA A 11 -22.24 -2.82 -8.13
N LEU A 12 -20.94 -2.65 -8.41
CA LEU A 12 -20.36 -1.31 -8.65
C LEU A 12 -20.73 -0.78 -10.03
N LEU A 13 -20.87 -1.64 -11.04
CA LEU A 13 -21.20 -1.21 -12.40
C LEU A 13 -22.63 -0.67 -12.54
N THR A 14 -23.52 -1.08 -11.64
CA THR A 14 -24.94 -0.69 -11.62
C THR A 14 -25.25 0.37 -10.56
N HIS A 15 -24.26 0.84 -9.80
CA HIS A 15 -24.49 1.79 -8.73
C HIS A 15 -24.83 3.19 -9.30
N PRO A 16 -25.97 3.79 -8.94
CA PRO A 16 -26.49 5.00 -9.61
C PRO A 16 -25.62 6.26 -9.41
N LEU A 17 -24.77 6.29 -8.38
CA LEU A 17 -23.87 7.41 -8.08
C LEU A 17 -22.43 7.14 -8.57
N LEU A 18 -22.20 6.07 -9.31
CA LEU A 18 -20.88 5.70 -9.77
C LEU A 18 -20.79 5.75 -11.30
N GLU A 19 -19.96 6.65 -11.80
CA GLU A 19 -19.52 6.63 -13.19
C GLU A 19 -18.17 5.90 -13.30
N VAL A 20 -18.11 4.88 -14.15
CA VAL A 20 -16.89 4.11 -14.37
C VAL A 20 -16.24 4.54 -15.67
N VAL A 21 -15.11 5.24 -15.55
CA VAL A 21 -14.27 5.66 -16.69
C VAL A 21 -13.14 4.65 -16.87
N GLU A 22 -12.94 4.17 -18.10
CA GLU A 22 -11.85 3.26 -18.45
C GLU A 22 -10.68 4.06 -19.05
N ALA A 23 -9.54 4.06 -18.35
CA ALA A 23 -8.32 4.74 -18.77
C ALA A 23 -7.07 4.07 -18.16
N GLU A 24 -5.92 4.27 -18.79
CA GLU A 24 -4.62 3.72 -18.38
C GLU A 24 -3.69 4.85 -17.93
N VAL A 25 -3.46 4.97 -16.63
CA VAL A 25 -2.69 6.07 -16.02
C VAL A 25 -1.24 6.18 -16.51
N THR A 26 -0.67 5.09 -17.02
CA THR A 26 0.66 5.10 -17.64
C THR A 26 0.66 5.64 -19.08
N LYS A 27 -0.53 5.93 -19.64
CA LYS A 27 -0.72 6.44 -21.00
C LYS A 27 -1.42 7.80 -20.95
N PRO A 28 -0.70 8.94 -20.95
CA PRO A 28 -1.28 10.27 -20.78
C PRO A 28 -2.47 10.58 -21.70
N ASN A 29 -2.41 10.12 -22.95
CA ASN A 29 -3.48 10.38 -23.93
C ASN A 29 -4.83 9.76 -23.52
N THR A 30 -4.84 8.72 -22.67
CA THR A 30 -6.09 8.11 -22.20
C THR A 30 -6.70 8.86 -21.01
N LEU A 31 -5.97 9.83 -20.46
CA LEU A 31 -6.40 10.63 -19.31
C LEU A 31 -7.04 11.95 -19.73
N LEU A 32 -6.96 12.33 -21.00
CA LEU A 32 -7.52 13.59 -21.46
C LEU A 32 -9.03 13.66 -21.22
N GLY A 33 -9.47 14.64 -20.44
CA GLY A 33 -10.86 14.86 -20.07
C GLY A 33 -11.40 14.01 -18.91
N VAL A 34 -10.61 13.05 -18.36
CA VAL A 34 -11.11 12.18 -17.28
C VAL A 34 -11.39 12.93 -15.96
N CYS A 35 -10.84 14.12 -15.80
CA CYS A 35 -11.07 14.99 -14.65
C CYS A 35 -12.00 16.18 -14.94
N GLU A 36 -12.64 16.26 -16.10
CA GLU A 36 -13.60 17.34 -16.42
C GLU A 36 -14.82 17.23 -15.49
N GLY A 37 -15.15 18.34 -14.81
CA GLY A 37 -16.21 18.39 -13.81
C GLY A 37 -15.88 17.73 -12.46
N VAL A 38 -14.69 17.13 -12.31
CA VAL A 38 -14.22 16.52 -11.06
C VAL A 38 -13.67 17.61 -10.14
N THR A 39 -14.14 17.65 -8.89
CA THR A 39 -13.68 18.61 -7.88
C THR A 39 -12.53 18.11 -7.02
N GLN A 40 -12.43 16.80 -6.82
CA GLN A 40 -11.47 16.17 -5.91
C GLN A 40 -11.01 14.82 -6.47
N VAL A 41 -9.75 14.46 -6.24
CA VAL A 41 -9.15 13.20 -6.69
C VAL A 41 -8.58 12.43 -5.51
N ILE A 42 -8.83 11.13 -5.44
CA ILE A 42 -8.11 10.19 -4.57
C ILE A 42 -7.31 9.25 -5.47
N SER A 43 -5.98 9.26 -5.36
CA SER A 43 -5.12 8.32 -6.07
C SER A 43 -4.63 7.21 -5.15
N THR A 44 -4.99 5.97 -5.52
CA THR A 44 -4.47 4.73 -4.93
C THR A 44 -3.49 4.04 -5.87
N VAL A 45 -2.98 4.76 -6.86
CA VAL A 45 -2.10 4.21 -7.90
C VAL A 45 -0.72 3.89 -7.31
N GLY A 46 -0.34 2.64 -7.43
CA GLY A 46 0.96 2.12 -6.99
C GLY A 46 1.06 0.61 -7.19
N ILE A 47 2.27 0.10 -7.14
CA ILE A 47 2.54 -1.34 -7.25
C ILE A 47 3.57 -1.77 -6.21
N THR A 48 3.36 -2.92 -5.57
CA THR A 48 4.39 -3.58 -4.76
C THR A 48 5.17 -4.58 -5.61
N ARG A 49 4.47 -5.29 -6.52
CA ARG A 49 5.08 -6.27 -7.43
C ARG A 49 5.07 -5.71 -8.84
N GLN A 50 6.24 -5.69 -9.46
CA GLN A 50 6.38 -5.25 -10.86
C GLN A 50 5.90 -6.35 -11.79
N LYS A 51 4.62 -6.30 -12.15
CA LYS A 51 4.01 -7.12 -13.20
C LYS A 51 4.00 -6.35 -14.53
N ASP A 52 3.77 -7.03 -15.61
CA ASP A 52 3.60 -6.44 -16.95
C ASP A 52 4.80 -5.58 -17.42
N LYS A 53 6.01 -5.87 -16.88
CA LYS A 53 7.26 -5.13 -17.15
C LYS A 53 7.22 -3.66 -16.74
N LEU A 54 6.23 -3.24 -15.96
CA LEU A 54 6.14 -1.87 -15.43
C LEU A 54 7.05 -1.71 -14.21
N THR A 55 7.70 -0.56 -14.12
CA THR A 55 8.60 -0.19 -13.02
C THR A 55 7.89 0.69 -11.99
N TYR A 56 8.45 0.82 -10.80
CA TYR A 56 7.97 1.79 -9.79
C TYR A 56 8.00 3.22 -10.32
N GLU A 57 9.05 3.59 -11.08
CA GLU A 57 9.14 4.91 -11.70
C GLU A 57 7.98 5.18 -12.67
N GLN A 58 7.58 4.18 -13.44
CA GLN A 58 6.47 4.33 -14.39
C GLN A 58 5.11 4.38 -13.71
N VAL A 59 4.91 3.63 -12.60
CA VAL A 59 3.60 3.52 -11.97
C VAL A 59 3.49 4.43 -10.75
N ASP A 60 4.41 4.33 -9.80
CA ASP A 60 4.30 5.09 -8.54
C ASP A 60 4.63 6.57 -8.72
N TYR A 61 5.50 6.93 -9.69
CA TYR A 61 5.78 8.32 -10.02
C TYR A 61 5.05 8.79 -11.28
N ALA A 62 5.42 8.30 -12.48
CA ALA A 62 4.99 8.90 -13.73
C ALA A 62 3.46 8.82 -13.95
N ALA A 63 2.82 7.69 -13.59
CA ALA A 63 1.38 7.54 -13.73
C ALA A 63 0.60 8.49 -12.79
N ASN A 64 1.07 8.66 -11.54
CA ASN A 64 0.48 9.65 -10.63
C ASN A 64 0.71 11.08 -11.10
N LYS A 65 1.89 11.36 -11.68
CA LYS A 65 2.16 12.67 -12.28
C LYS A 65 1.23 12.97 -13.47
N ASN A 66 1.01 11.99 -14.36
CA ASN A 66 0.07 12.14 -15.46
C ASN A 66 -1.35 12.48 -14.96
N LEU A 67 -1.80 11.80 -13.91
CA LEU A 67 -3.10 12.07 -13.30
C LEU A 67 -3.15 13.45 -12.63
N LEU A 68 -2.06 13.86 -11.96
CA LEU A 68 -1.96 15.21 -11.38
C LEU A 68 -1.98 16.29 -12.45
N ASP A 69 -1.26 16.11 -13.56
CA ASP A 69 -1.24 17.07 -14.68
C ASP A 69 -2.65 17.24 -15.27
N GLU A 70 -3.40 16.16 -15.44
CA GLU A 70 -4.79 16.19 -15.89
C GLU A 70 -5.72 16.84 -14.86
N ALA A 71 -5.52 16.54 -13.57
CA ALA A 71 -6.29 17.16 -12.49
C ALA A 71 -6.07 18.68 -12.43
N LEU A 72 -4.83 19.16 -12.59
CA LEU A 72 -4.49 20.58 -12.67
C LEU A 72 -5.13 21.24 -13.89
N ARG A 73 -5.03 20.60 -15.07
CA ARG A 73 -5.62 21.09 -16.32
C ARG A 73 -7.15 21.26 -16.21
N SER A 74 -7.81 20.36 -15.50
CA SER A 74 -9.26 20.32 -15.35
C SER A 74 -9.80 21.15 -14.18
N GLY A 75 -8.92 21.83 -13.41
CA GLY A 75 -9.33 22.68 -12.29
C GLY A 75 -9.78 21.90 -11.05
N VAL A 76 -9.28 20.68 -10.86
CA VAL A 76 -9.47 19.90 -9.61
C VAL A 76 -8.93 20.71 -8.44
N ARG A 77 -9.69 20.77 -7.35
CA ARG A 77 -9.33 21.58 -6.17
C ARG A 77 -8.42 20.84 -5.20
N LYS A 78 -8.57 19.52 -5.06
CA LYS A 78 -7.82 18.75 -4.07
C LYS A 78 -7.41 17.37 -4.57
N PHE A 79 -6.19 16.95 -4.20
CA PHE A 79 -5.62 15.67 -4.55
C PHE A 79 -5.19 14.90 -3.29
N VAL A 80 -5.84 13.79 -2.97
CA VAL A 80 -5.46 12.87 -1.89
C VAL A 80 -4.62 11.73 -2.48
N TYR A 81 -3.43 11.52 -1.94
CA TYR A 81 -2.49 10.50 -2.44
C TYR A 81 -2.13 9.49 -1.34
N ILE A 82 -2.22 8.20 -1.66
CA ILE A 82 -1.77 7.13 -0.76
C ILE A 82 -0.30 6.81 -1.02
N SER A 83 0.56 7.27 -0.12
CA SER A 83 2.00 6.98 -0.11
C SER A 83 2.34 5.80 0.81
N VAL A 84 3.50 5.80 1.41
CA VAL A 84 3.99 4.77 2.35
C VAL A 84 4.39 5.43 3.67
N LEU A 85 4.16 4.73 4.77
CA LEU A 85 4.64 5.17 6.08
C LEU A 85 6.18 5.26 6.07
N ASN A 86 6.74 6.22 6.82
CA ASN A 86 8.18 6.47 6.89
C ASN A 86 8.83 6.75 5.50
N GLY A 87 8.11 7.45 4.61
CA GLY A 87 8.51 7.69 3.22
C GLY A 87 9.94 8.21 3.07
N GLU A 88 10.36 9.16 3.92
CA GLU A 88 11.72 9.69 3.90
C GLU A 88 12.78 8.60 4.14
N THR A 89 12.54 7.70 5.09
CA THR A 89 13.41 6.55 5.37
C THR A 89 13.41 5.55 4.21
N MET A 90 12.34 5.54 3.41
CA MET A 90 12.19 4.66 2.25
C MET A 90 12.82 5.22 0.96
N ARG A 91 13.27 6.49 0.91
CA ARG A 91 13.90 7.08 -0.29
C ARG A 91 15.08 6.29 -0.86
N PRO A 92 15.93 5.60 -0.07
CA PRO A 92 17.02 4.80 -0.62
C PRO A 92 16.60 3.58 -1.43
N ILE A 93 15.35 3.11 -1.31
CA ILE A 93 14.84 1.94 -2.03
C ILE A 93 13.93 2.36 -3.19
N ALA A 94 13.90 1.55 -4.26
CA ALA A 94 13.31 1.94 -5.53
C ALA A 94 11.84 2.35 -5.46
N ILE A 95 11.00 1.62 -4.72
CA ILE A 95 9.58 1.96 -4.54
C ILE A 95 9.40 3.24 -3.71
N GLY A 96 10.18 3.40 -2.64
CA GLY A 96 10.15 4.58 -1.79
C GLY A 96 10.60 5.83 -2.55
N ALA A 97 11.69 5.72 -3.33
CA ALA A 97 12.18 6.80 -4.17
C ALA A 97 11.11 7.30 -5.15
N ALA A 98 10.41 6.38 -5.85
CA ALA A 98 9.38 6.74 -6.80
C ALA A 98 8.16 7.41 -6.13
N LYS A 99 7.70 6.86 -5.00
CA LYS A 99 6.59 7.43 -4.23
C LYS A 99 6.91 8.81 -3.66
N GLU A 100 8.07 8.96 -3.03
CA GLU A 100 8.45 10.24 -2.42
C GLU A 100 8.80 11.31 -3.47
N ARG A 101 9.29 10.91 -4.63
CA ARG A 101 9.42 11.84 -5.77
C ARG A 101 8.07 12.38 -6.21
N PHE A 102 7.01 11.55 -6.22
CA PHE A 102 5.67 12.04 -6.50
C PHE A 102 5.14 12.93 -5.37
N VAL A 103 5.39 12.58 -4.12
CA VAL A 103 5.07 13.43 -2.96
C VAL A 103 5.69 14.83 -3.13
N ASP A 104 6.98 14.91 -3.49
CA ASP A 104 7.67 16.20 -3.72
C ASP A 104 7.01 16.97 -4.88
N THR A 105 6.67 16.28 -5.97
CA THR A 105 5.96 16.88 -7.12
C THR A 105 4.59 17.41 -6.71
N LEU A 106 3.82 16.66 -5.94
CA LEU A 106 2.49 17.07 -5.45
C LEU A 106 2.59 18.28 -4.53
N LYS A 107 3.54 18.28 -3.59
CA LYS A 107 3.79 19.40 -2.66
C LYS A 107 4.12 20.72 -3.38
N THR A 108 4.78 20.65 -4.54
CA THR A 108 5.19 21.83 -5.31
C THR A 108 4.25 22.18 -6.45
N SER A 109 3.16 21.45 -6.65
CA SER A 109 2.25 21.59 -7.80
C SER A 109 1.30 22.79 -7.73
N GLY A 110 1.13 23.40 -6.56
CA GLY A 110 0.09 24.41 -6.31
C GLY A 110 -1.31 23.83 -6.03
N MET A 111 -1.50 22.51 -6.18
CA MET A 111 -2.74 21.80 -5.83
C MET A 111 -2.91 21.74 -4.31
N ASP A 112 -4.14 21.90 -3.82
CA ASP A 112 -4.43 21.47 -2.43
C ASP A 112 -4.32 19.95 -2.34
N TYR A 113 -3.66 19.44 -1.30
CA TYR A 113 -3.37 18.02 -1.21
C TYR A 113 -3.47 17.47 0.21
N CYS A 114 -3.62 16.15 0.31
CA CYS A 114 -3.32 15.38 1.51
C CYS A 114 -2.56 14.10 1.14
N ILE A 115 -1.47 13.84 1.83
CA ILE A 115 -0.69 12.60 1.71
C ILE A 115 -1.11 11.68 2.82
N VAL A 116 -1.71 10.55 2.49
CA VAL A 116 -2.10 9.51 3.45
C VAL A 116 -1.02 8.43 3.45
N ARG A 117 -0.46 8.16 4.64
CA ARG A 117 0.61 7.17 4.85
C ARG A 117 0.12 6.05 5.76
N PRO A 118 -0.45 4.99 5.18
CA PRO A 118 -0.87 3.84 5.97
C PRO A 118 0.32 3.06 6.50
N SER A 119 0.11 2.39 7.63
CA SER A 119 0.98 1.34 8.15
C SER A 119 1.02 0.15 7.18
N ALA A 120 0.80 -1.08 7.62
CA ALA A 120 0.65 -2.23 6.75
C ALA A 120 -0.83 -2.48 6.39
N PHE A 121 -1.09 -3.07 5.24
CA PHE A 121 -2.45 -3.52 4.89
C PHE A 121 -2.72 -4.93 5.40
N TYR A 122 -3.96 -5.24 5.76
CA TYR A 122 -4.37 -6.60 6.09
C TYR A 122 -4.06 -7.60 4.96
N SER A 123 -4.22 -7.18 3.70
CA SER A 123 -3.87 -7.98 2.52
C SER A 123 -2.38 -8.34 2.43
N ASP A 124 -1.48 -7.47 2.91
CA ASP A 124 -0.05 -7.77 2.96
C ASP A 124 0.26 -8.74 4.10
N ILE A 125 -0.42 -8.56 5.24
CA ILE A 125 -0.32 -9.45 6.40
C ILE A 125 -0.85 -10.86 6.10
N ALA A 126 -1.76 -11.03 5.15
CA ALA A 126 -2.22 -12.33 4.66
C ALA A 126 -1.08 -13.24 4.18
N THR A 127 0.09 -12.68 3.83
CA THR A 127 1.29 -13.47 3.51
C THR A 127 1.79 -14.27 4.73
N ILE A 128 1.74 -13.70 5.94
CA ILE A 128 2.09 -14.41 7.19
C ILE A 128 1.08 -15.53 7.45
N PHE A 129 -0.21 -15.26 7.21
CA PHE A 129 -1.26 -16.25 7.34
C PHE A 129 -1.06 -17.42 6.35
N SER A 130 -0.68 -17.15 5.10
CA SER A 130 -0.35 -18.18 4.11
C SER A 130 0.82 -19.05 4.56
N MET A 131 1.89 -18.45 5.10
CA MET A 131 3.00 -19.22 5.66
C MET A 131 2.55 -20.12 6.85
N ALA A 132 1.63 -19.65 7.68
CA ALA A 132 1.06 -20.44 8.77
C ALA A 132 0.19 -21.61 8.24
N LYS A 133 -0.56 -21.40 7.13
CA LYS A 133 -1.27 -22.48 6.41
C LYS A 133 -0.30 -23.59 5.97
N GLU A 134 0.89 -23.24 5.47
CA GLU A 134 1.97 -24.14 5.09
C GLU A 134 2.68 -24.80 6.28
N GLY A 135 2.34 -24.40 7.51
CA GLY A 135 2.78 -25.04 8.76
C GLY A 135 4.01 -24.43 9.41
N LYS A 136 4.62 -23.37 8.85
CA LYS A 136 5.75 -22.67 9.47
C LYS A 136 5.89 -21.24 9.00
N VAL A 137 5.90 -20.29 9.93
CA VAL A 137 6.23 -18.89 9.67
C VAL A 137 7.73 -18.66 9.90
N ARG A 138 8.37 -17.87 9.02
CA ARG A 138 9.76 -17.44 9.20
C ARG A 138 9.81 -15.92 9.31
N LEU A 139 10.40 -15.43 10.42
CA LEU A 139 10.56 -14.00 10.70
C LEU A 139 12.05 -13.65 10.80
N PHE A 140 12.39 -12.40 10.52
CA PHE A 140 13.74 -11.89 10.75
C PHE A 140 13.91 -11.39 12.19
N GLY A 141 15.13 -11.50 12.71
CA GLY A 141 15.44 -11.11 14.09
C GLY A 141 14.65 -11.97 15.08
N LYS A 142 13.93 -11.33 15.98
CA LYS A 142 13.07 -11.98 16.99
C LYS A 142 11.59 -11.77 16.73
N GLY A 143 11.22 -11.18 15.57
CA GLY A 143 9.83 -10.86 15.25
C GLY A 143 9.21 -9.78 16.15
N GLN A 144 10.04 -8.87 16.69
CA GLN A 144 9.63 -7.90 17.71
C GLN A 144 9.13 -6.57 17.13
N TYR A 145 9.40 -6.32 15.83
CA TYR A 145 8.93 -5.09 15.20
C TYR A 145 7.42 -5.02 15.21
N ALA A 146 6.93 -3.88 15.69
CA ALA A 146 5.51 -3.64 15.87
C ALA A 146 4.89 -2.91 14.67
N MET A 147 3.63 -3.19 14.42
CA MET A 147 2.83 -2.52 13.40
C MET A 147 1.36 -2.47 13.81
N ASN A 148 0.62 -1.54 13.27
CA ASN A 148 -0.84 -1.50 13.39
C ASN A 148 -1.48 -1.56 12.00
N PRO A 149 -1.57 -2.77 11.41
CA PRO A 149 -2.11 -2.94 10.06
C PRO A 149 -3.55 -2.43 9.97
N ILE A 150 -3.94 -1.94 8.80
CA ILE A 150 -5.24 -1.34 8.55
C ILE A 150 -6.02 -2.14 7.48
N HIS A 151 -7.34 -2.28 7.68
CA HIS A 151 -8.22 -2.83 6.66
C HIS A 151 -8.45 -1.81 5.52
N GLY A 152 -8.60 -2.29 4.29
CA GLY A 152 -8.78 -1.42 3.13
C GLY A 152 -10.01 -0.51 3.23
N GLU A 153 -11.13 -0.99 3.79
CA GLU A 153 -12.35 -0.20 3.99
C GLU A 153 -12.13 0.90 5.02
N ASP A 154 -11.46 0.60 6.15
CA ASP A 154 -11.15 1.61 7.16
C ASP A 154 -10.23 2.70 6.60
N LEU A 155 -9.26 2.32 5.76
CA LEU A 155 -8.42 3.30 5.07
C LEU A 155 -9.20 4.13 4.06
N ALA A 156 -10.15 3.54 3.35
CA ALA A 156 -11.00 4.27 2.41
C ALA A 156 -11.83 5.35 3.12
N GLU A 157 -12.39 5.05 4.30
CA GLU A 157 -13.09 6.03 5.15
C GLU A 157 -12.16 7.21 5.52
N VAL A 158 -10.90 6.92 5.88
CA VAL A 158 -9.89 7.97 6.15
C VAL A 158 -9.62 8.80 4.91
N CYS A 159 -9.39 8.18 3.75
CA CYS A 159 -9.10 8.90 2.51
C CYS A 159 -10.25 9.83 2.10
N VAL A 160 -11.49 9.38 2.25
CA VAL A 160 -12.69 10.20 1.98
C VAL A 160 -12.76 11.38 2.95
N ALA A 161 -12.51 11.17 4.25
CA ALA A 161 -12.48 12.24 5.23
C ALA A 161 -11.41 13.30 4.92
N GLN A 162 -10.29 12.92 4.29
CA GLN A 162 -9.24 13.87 3.90
C GLN A 162 -9.64 14.78 2.72
N LEU A 163 -10.71 14.49 1.99
CA LEU A 163 -11.19 15.38 0.93
C LEU A 163 -11.60 16.75 1.49
N GLU A 164 -12.19 16.79 2.68
CA GLU A 164 -12.65 18.04 3.34
C GLU A 164 -11.71 18.53 4.45
N SER A 165 -10.64 17.78 4.76
CA SER A 165 -9.68 18.13 5.81
C SER A 165 -8.67 19.17 5.32
N SER A 166 -8.12 19.99 6.21
CA SER A 166 -6.99 20.88 5.95
C SER A 166 -5.62 20.22 6.15
N GLU A 167 -5.61 18.99 6.66
CA GLU A 167 -4.38 18.25 6.92
C GLU A 167 -3.64 17.95 5.61
N LYS A 168 -2.33 18.21 5.63
CA LYS A 168 -1.47 17.97 4.45
C LYS A 168 -0.84 16.58 4.44
N GLU A 169 -0.72 15.96 5.60
CA GLU A 169 -0.15 14.61 5.73
C GLU A 169 -0.75 13.89 6.94
N VAL A 170 -1.17 12.62 6.74
CA VAL A 170 -1.79 11.79 7.77
C VAL A 170 -1.11 10.42 7.80
N ASN A 171 -0.49 10.08 8.95
CA ASN A 171 0.04 8.75 9.22
C ASN A 171 -1.03 7.93 9.95
N VAL A 172 -1.53 6.87 9.32
CA VAL A 172 -2.71 6.14 9.81
C VAL A 172 -2.48 4.64 9.86
N GLY A 173 -3.00 4.00 10.89
CA GLY A 173 -3.00 2.53 11.03
C GLY A 173 -4.29 2.02 11.67
N GLY A 174 -4.43 0.71 11.71
CA GLY A 174 -5.56 0.05 12.33
C GLY A 174 -5.58 0.21 13.85
N ALA A 175 -6.71 -0.15 14.44
CA ALA A 175 -6.95 0.01 15.88
C ALA A 175 -6.08 -0.91 16.76
N GLU A 176 -5.59 -2.02 16.20
CA GLU A 176 -4.82 -3.04 16.93
C GLU A 176 -3.33 -2.91 16.60
N VAL A 177 -2.49 -3.00 17.63
CA VAL A 177 -1.03 -3.03 17.48
C VAL A 177 -0.55 -4.45 17.75
N PHE A 178 0.28 -4.96 16.85
CA PHE A 178 0.87 -6.30 16.95
C PHE A 178 2.36 -6.25 16.66
N THR A 179 3.13 -7.09 17.30
CA THR A 179 4.43 -7.52 16.80
C THR A 179 4.26 -8.53 15.67
N GLN A 180 5.27 -8.70 14.85
CA GLN A 180 5.25 -9.74 13.80
C GLN A 180 5.05 -11.15 14.37
N TYR A 181 5.59 -11.40 15.57
CA TYR A 181 5.40 -12.69 16.27
C TYR A 181 3.93 -12.88 16.68
N GLU A 182 3.30 -11.86 17.25
CA GLU A 182 1.88 -11.92 17.65
C GLU A 182 0.96 -12.13 16.44
N ILE A 183 1.26 -11.52 15.30
CA ILE A 183 0.54 -11.78 14.04
C ILE A 183 0.70 -13.26 13.62
N ALA A 184 1.90 -13.80 13.70
CA ALA A 184 2.15 -15.19 13.37
C ALA A 184 1.44 -16.14 14.35
N ALA A 185 1.46 -15.85 15.64
CA ALA A 185 0.76 -16.63 16.65
C ALA A 185 -0.76 -16.62 16.44
N LEU A 186 -1.33 -15.44 16.15
CA LEU A 186 -2.75 -15.27 15.83
C LEU A 186 -3.15 -16.07 14.57
N ALA A 187 -2.28 -16.10 13.54
CA ALA A 187 -2.52 -16.89 12.34
C ALA A 187 -2.61 -18.39 12.66
N PHE A 188 -1.71 -18.92 13.49
CA PHE A 188 -1.78 -20.32 13.94
C PHE A 188 -2.99 -20.60 14.83
N GLU A 189 -3.38 -19.67 15.69
CA GLU A 189 -4.59 -19.77 16.54
C GLU A 189 -5.83 -19.95 15.67
N VAL A 190 -6.04 -19.07 14.67
CA VAL A 190 -7.19 -19.16 13.74
C VAL A 190 -7.18 -20.47 12.95
N LEU A 191 -6.02 -20.97 12.60
CA LEU A 191 -5.86 -22.24 11.89
C LEU A 191 -5.99 -23.47 12.79
N HIS A 192 -6.12 -23.29 14.11
CA HIS A 192 -6.10 -24.39 15.12
C HIS A 192 -4.86 -25.29 15.01
N LYS A 193 -3.70 -24.67 14.73
CA LYS A 193 -2.41 -25.35 14.59
C LYS A 193 -1.45 -24.94 15.70
N PRO A 194 -0.51 -25.81 16.10
CA PRO A 194 0.53 -25.42 17.03
C PRO A 194 1.43 -24.33 16.42
N VAL A 195 1.78 -23.33 17.23
CA VAL A 195 2.63 -22.21 16.79
C VAL A 195 4.02 -22.71 16.40
N LYS A 196 4.40 -22.53 15.15
CA LYS A 196 5.71 -22.88 14.60
C LYS A 196 6.35 -21.68 13.92
N VAL A 197 7.06 -20.87 14.68
CA VAL A 197 7.79 -19.69 14.19
C VAL A 197 9.28 -19.96 14.22
N GLY A 198 9.94 -19.83 13.08
CA GLY A 198 11.39 -19.86 12.95
C GLY A 198 11.97 -18.47 12.82
N PHE A 199 13.07 -18.20 13.49
CA PHE A 199 13.76 -16.92 13.46
C PHE A 199 15.00 -16.99 12.58
N LEU A 200 15.12 -16.06 11.65
CA LEU A 200 16.30 -15.89 10.79
C LEU A 200 17.13 -14.72 11.33
N PRO A 201 18.41 -14.90 11.57
CA PRO A 201 19.28 -13.80 11.98
C PRO A 201 19.24 -12.65 10.97
N ASP A 202 19.30 -11.40 11.44
CA ASP A 202 19.21 -10.20 10.56
C ASP A 202 20.35 -10.13 9.51
N TRP A 203 21.49 -10.76 9.78
CA TRP A 203 22.56 -10.84 8.79
C TRP A 203 22.14 -11.61 7.52
N VAL A 204 21.23 -12.59 7.65
CA VAL A 204 20.67 -13.31 6.48
C VAL A 204 19.90 -12.33 5.59
N ARG A 205 19.02 -11.50 6.17
CA ARG A 205 18.29 -10.44 5.45
C ARG A 205 19.25 -9.49 4.74
N LYS A 206 20.26 -8.98 5.48
CA LYS A 206 21.28 -8.07 4.92
C LYS A 206 22.05 -8.73 3.79
N SER A 207 22.40 -10.01 3.92
CA SER A 207 23.10 -10.76 2.88
C SER A 207 22.26 -10.95 1.63
N VAL A 208 20.95 -11.31 1.80
CA VAL A 208 20.04 -11.43 0.66
C VAL A 208 19.88 -10.10 -0.06
N LEU A 209 19.76 -8.98 0.64
CA LEU A 209 19.69 -7.66 0.02
C LEU A 209 20.99 -7.30 -0.70
N LYS A 210 22.14 -7.55 -0.08
CA LYS A 210 23.45 -7.23 -0.69
C LYS A 210 23.72 -8.06 -1.96
N ILE A 211 23.48 -9.36 -1.91
CA ILE A 211 23.75 -10.28 -3.02
C ILE A 211 22.64 -10.19 -4.07
N GLY A 212 21.38 -10.13 -3.65
CA GLY A 212 20.21 -10.07 -4.52
C GLY A 212 20.23 -8.88 -5.48
N LYS A 213 20.79 -7.76 -5.04
CA LYS A 213 20.96 -6.57 -5.89
C LYS A 213 21.71 -6.87 -7.21
N TYR A 214 22.63 -7.84 -7.19
CA TYR A 214 23.46 -8.20 -8.35
C TYR A 214 22.97 -9.44 -9.08
N LEU A 215 22.27 -10.36 -8.40
CA LEU A 215 21.86 -11.65 -8.96
C LEU A 215 20.40 -11.71 -9.39
N LEU A 216 19.53 -10.87 -8.83
CA LEU A 216 18.10 -10.93 -9.12
C LEU A 216 17.71 -9.92 -10.23
N PRO A 217 16.69 -10.25 -11.04
CA PRO A 217 16.07 -9.26 -11.90
C PRO A 217 15.58 -8.05 -11.08
N LYS A 218 15.75 -6.83 -11.60
CA LYS A 218 15.36 -5.59 -10.90
C LYS A 218 13.92 -5.62 -10.36
N SER A 219 13.01 -6.24 -11.11
CA SER A 219 11.60 -6.37 -10.72
C SER A 219 11.39 -7.26 -9.49
N ALA A 220 12.10 -8.37 -9.39
CA ALA A 220 12.04 -9.25 -8.22
C ALA A 220 12.78 -8.64 -7.02
N TYR A 221 13.96 -8.08 -7.28
CA TYR A 221 14.77 -7.44 -6.24
C TYR A 221 14.02 -6.29 -5.55
N GLY A 222 13.38 -5.39 -6.30
CA GLY A 222 12.66 -4.26 -5.72
C GLY A 222 11.54 -4.67 -4.76
N THR A 223 10.81 -5.76 -5.05
CA THR A 223 9.80 -6.31 -4.15
C THR A 223 10.44 -6.85 -2.86
N ILE A 224 11.53 -7.63 -2.99
CA ILE A 224 12.25 -8.19 -1.85
C ILE A 224 12.86 -7.08 -0.99
N GLU A 225 13.48 -6.09 -1.61
CA GLU A 225 14.07 -4.92 -0.96
C GLU A 225 13.02 -4.19 -0.11
N PHE A 226 11.86 -3.91 -0.68
CA PHE A 226 10.76 -3.25 0.03
C PHE A 226 10.28 -4.08 1.23
N VAL A 227 9.89 -5.33 0.99
CA VAL A 227 9.36 -6.22 2.05
C VAL A 227 10.38 -6.39 3.18
N PHE A 228 11.65 -6.66 2.84
CA PHE A 228 12.69 -6.87 3.84
C PHE A 228 13.06 -5.59 4.60
N THR A 229 12.89 -4.42 3.99
CA THR A 229 13.08 -3.13 4.66
C THR A 229 11.97 -2.87 5.66
N VAL A 230 10.70 -3.02 5.25
CA VAL A 230 9.53 -2.81 6.11
C VAL A 230 9.50 -3.82 7.27
N MET A 231 9.87 -5.08 7.02
CA MET A 231 9.95 -6.10 8.08
C MET A 231 11.06 -5.87 9.11
N ALA A 232 11.92 -4.89 8.92
CA ALA A 232 13.04 -4.59 9.81
C ALA A 232 12.90 -3.24 10.54
N MET A 233 11.69 -2.71 10.61
CA MET A 233 11.38 -1.46 11.31
C MET A 233 10.00 -1.50 11.94
N ASP A 234 9.80 -0.66 12.96
CA ASP A 234 8.47 -0.42 13.51
C ASP A 234 7.63 0.40 12.52
N SER A 235 6.38 0.01 12.39
CA SER A 235 5.39 0.62 11.50
C SER A 235 4.10 0.94 12.27
N VAL A 236 4.23 1.45 13.50
CA VAL A 236 3.11 1.89 14.32
C VAL A 236 2.86 3.37 14.09
N THR A 237 1.62 3.72 13.79
CA THR A 237 1.19 5.11 13.63
C THR A 237 0.47 5.61 14.87
N PRO A 238 0.54 6.93 15.19
CA PRO A 238 -0.18 7.49 16.31
C PRO A 238 -1.71 7.50 16.12
N LEU A 239 -2.17 7.75 14.89
CA LEU A 239 -3.59 7.71 14.53
C LEU A 239 -4.01 6.26 14.30
N LYS A 240 -4.83 5.75 15.20
CA LYS A 240 -5.39 4.40 15.17
C LYS A 240 -6.87 4.47 14.88
N VAL A 241 -7.29 3.87 13.78
CA VAL A 241 -8.68 3.98 13.30
C VAL A 241 -9.24 2.63 12.89
N GLY A 242 -10.54 2.63 12.63
CA GLY A 242 -11.24 1.51 12.00
C GLY A 242 -11.90 0.55 12.98
N LYS A 243 -12.89 -0.14 12.45
CA LYS A 243 -13.73 -1.13 13.16
C LYS A 243 -13.29 -2.56 12.90
N HIS A 244 -12.54 -2.79 11.82
CA HIS A 244 -12.09 -4.13 11.47
C HIS A 244 -10.99 -4.62 12.42
N ARG A 245 -10.96 -5.93 12.65
CA ARG A 245 -10.00 -6.61 13.50
C ARG A 245 -9.29 -7.70 12.72
N LEU A 246 -8.01 -7.93 13.05
CA LEU A 246 -7.17 -8.83 12.27
C LEU A 246 -7.61 -10.29 12.41
N LYS A 247 -8.08 -10.71 13.59
CA LYS A 247 -8.55 -12.09 13.80
C LYS A 247 -9.76 -12.45 12.94
N PRO A 248 -10.87 -11.68 12.92
CA PRO A 248 -11.97 -11.90 11.99
C PRO A 248 -11.54 -11.90 10.52
N TYR A 249 -10.63 -11.01 10.13
CA TYR A 249 -10.11 -11.00 8.77
C TYR A 249 -9.39 -12.33 8.42
N PHE A 250 -8.57 -12.86 9.31
CA PHE A 250 -7.95 -14.17 9.11
C PHE A 250 -8.99 -15.30 9.00
N GLU A 251 -10.08 -15.21 9.77
CA GLU A 251 -11.19 -16.15 9.68
C GLU A 251 -11.86 -16.14 8.30
N THR A 252 -12.03 -14.96 7.68
CA THR A 252 -12.62 -14.86 6.33
C THR A 252 -11.74 -15.44 5.23
N ILE A 253 -10.42 -15.42 5.38
CA ILE A 253 -9.46 -15.94 4.37
C ILE A 253 -8.96 -17.36 4.67
N LYS A 254 -9.51 -18.00 5.73
CA LYS A 254 -9.08 -19.32 6.17
C LYS A 254 -9.35 -20.39 5.12
N ASP A 255 -10.49 -20.31 4.47
CA ASP A 255 -10.97 -21.32 3.52
C ASP A 255 -10.73 -20.94 2.05
N CYS A 256 -10.01 -19.82 1.80
CA CYS A 256 -9.66 -19.34 0.46
C CYS A 256 -8.40 -19.99 -0.12
#